data_98fb94e85621d58b0241c45276be2bb7
#
_entry.id   98fb94e85621d58b0241c45276be2bb7
#
_cell.length_a   1.000
_cell.length_b   1.000
_cell.length_c   1.000
_cell.angle_alpha   90.00
_cell.angle_beta   90.00
_cell.angle_gamma   90.00
#
_symmetry.space_group_name_H-M   'P 1'
#
loop_
_entity.id
_entity.type
_entity.pdbx_description
1 polymer ?
#
loop_
_entity_poly.entity_id
_entity_poly.type
_entity_poly.pdbx_seq_one_letter_code
_entity_poly.pdbx_strand_id
1 'polypeptide(L)'
;LFRSIWHGQHGNEEEYYYQIRDKFNETQKPEYLLFLLAKCVKAAVRYNAQGGFNQSPDKRRLGRNPQMMRDDILRVSHLLKGKTEIYSTDYSDILDLATSDDLIYMDPPYQGTGLNGGFNYAGNIEFDNFVVSLFELNHKNIPYILSYDGRTGDKTFGNPLPDNLNLTKIEINAGRSSQATLLNRKEITYEAVFLSPALVAKIDLQKVTGKQIYQTDLFATHG
;
A
#
# COMPACT_ATOMS: atom_id res chain seq x y z
N LEU A 1 -17.46 3.58 19.68
CA LEU A 1 -17.13 2.15 19.69
C LEU A 1 -15.61 1.90 19.76
N PHE A 2 -14.79 2.48 18.89
CA PHE A 2 -13.31 2.35 18.96
C PHE A 2 -12.76 2.72 20.36
N ARG A 3 -13.26 3.80 20.97
CA ARG A 3 -12.87 4.20 22.33
C ARG A 3 -13.18 3.11 23.35
N SER A 4 -14.34 2.47 23.27
CA SER A 4 -14.72 1.37 24.17
C SER A 4 -13.84 0.13 23.97
N ILE A 5 -13.52 -0.20 22.71
CA ILE A 5 -12.60 -1.29 22.36
C ILE A 5 -11.22 -1.01 22.94
N TRP A 6 -10.73 0.23 22.81
CA TRP A 6 -9.44 0.62 23.34
C TRP A 6 -9.36 0.47 24.87
N HIS A 7 -10.37 0.91 25.59
CA HIS A 7 -10.38 0.86 27.05
C HIS A 7 -10.60 -0.56 27.61
N GLY A 8 -11.12 -1.49 26.82
CA GLY A 8 -11.33 -2.88 27.23
C GLY A 8 -10.06 -3.72 27.33
N GLN A 9 -8.91 -3.23 26.83
CA GLN A 9 -7.66 -4.01 26.76
C GLN A 9 -6.89 -4.11 28.09
N HIS A 10 -7.30 -3.39 29.14
CA HIS A 10 -6.54 -3.31 30.39
C HIS A 10 -6.52 -4.64 31.14
N GLY A 11 -5.30 -5.15 31.41
CA GLY A 11 -5.04 -6.31 32.24
C GLY A 11 -4.71 -7.62 31.49
N ASN A 12 -5.17 -7.81 30.27
CA ASN A 12 -4.80 -8.96 29.43
C ASN A 12 -4.83 -8.57 27.95
N GLU A 13 -3.87 -7.77 27.55
CA GLU A 13 -3.86 -7.12 26.21
C GLU A 13 -3.78 -8.11 25.05
N GLU A 14 -3.05 -9.21 25.22
CA GLU A 14 -2.88 -10.22 24.18
C GLU A 14 -4.16 -11.04 23.98
N GLU A 15 -4.79 -11.52 25.04
CA GLU A 15 -6.05 -12.25 24.96
C GLU A 15 -7.16 -11.34 24.41
N TYR A 16 -7.23 -10.11 24.89
CA TYR A 16 -8.18 -9.13 24.38
C TYR A 16 -8.00 -8.86 22.88
N TYR A 17 -6.75 -8.79 22.39
CA TYR A 17 -6.48 -8.66 20.96
C TYR A 17 -7.10 -9.82 20.17
N TYR A 18 -6.93 -11.05 20.63
CA TYR A 18 -7.51 -12.21 19.96
C TYR A 18 -9.05 -12.21 20.01
N GLN A 19 -9.66 -11.81 21.11
CA GLN A 19 -11.12 -11.64 21.20
C GLN A 19 -11.63 -10.60 20.18
N ILE A 20 -10.94 -9.47 20.02
CA ILE A 20 -11.29 -8.47 19.01
C ILE A 20 -11.08 -8.99 17.60
N ARG A 21 -10.04 -9.80 17.39
CA ARG A 21 -9.79 -10.43 16.08
C ARG A 21 -10.92 -11.38 15.70
N ASP A 22 -11.36 -12.19 16.63
CA ASP A 22 -12.47 -13.12 16.41
C ASP A 22 -13.78 -12.35 16.10
N LYS A 23 -14.08 -11.30 16.87
CA LYS A 23 -15.21 -10.40 16.59
C LYS A 23 -15.11 -9.72 15.21
N PHE A 24 -13.91 -9.34 14.79
CA PHE A 24 -13.72 -8.82 13.45
C PHE A 24 -14.01 -9.87 12.39
N ASN A 25 -13.50 -11.08 12.55
CA ASN A 25 -13.72 -12.17 11.60
C ASN A 25 -15.20 -12.54 11.48
N GLU A 26 -15.97 -12.44 12.57
CA GLU A 26 -17.41 -12.69 12.57
C GLU A 26 -18.24 -11.55 11.94
N THR A 27 -17.84 -10.30 12.21
CA THR A 27 -18.72 -9.15 11.93
C THR A 27 -18.23 -8.23 10.82
N GLN A 28 -16.96 -8.30 10.47
CA GLN A 28 -16.24 -7.44 9.50
C GLN A 28 -16.39 -5.93 9.79
N LYS A 29 -16.66 -5.55 11.06
CA LYS A 29 -16.83 -4.15 11.43
C LYS A 29 -15.51 -3.38 11.40
N PRO A 30 -15.45 -2.23 10.71
CA PRO A 30 -14.21 -1.50 10.48
C PRO A 30 -13.53 -0.99 11.77
N GLU A 31 -14.29 -0.71 12.82
CA GLU A 31 -13.74 -0.28 14.10
C GLU A 31 -12.90 -1.35 14.81
N TYR A 32 -13.21 -2.64 14.62
CA TYR A 32 -12.37 -3.73 15.10
C TYR A 32 -11.09 -3.82 14.28
N LEU A 33 -11.18 -3.71 12.96
CA LEU A 33 -10.02 -3.70 12.09
C LEU A 33 -9.08 -2.54 12.43
N LEU A 34 -9.61 -1.34 12.68
CA LEU A 34 -8.84 -0.17 13.08
C LEU A 34 -8.01 -0.44 14.36
N PHE A 35 -8.62 -1.10 15.36
CA PHE A 35 -7.93 -1.52 16.58
C PHE A 35 -6.82 -2.54 16.27
N LEU A 36 -7.16 -3.57 15.49
CA LEU A 36 -6.22 -4.64 15.13
C LEU A 36 -4.99 -4.08 14.40
N LEU A 37 -5.18 -3.22 13.41
CA LEU A 37 -4.08 -2.58 12.66
C LEU A 37 -3.21 -1.70 13.55
N ALA A 38 -3.79 -1.02 14.52
CA ALA A 38 -3.03 -0.21 15.48
C ALA A 38 -2.13 -1.06 16.39
N LYS A 39 -2.47 -2.33 16.63
CA LYS A 39 -1.80 -3.22 17.58
C LYS A 39 -1.04 -4.38 16.94
N CYS A 40 -1.32 -4.74 15.68
CA CYS A 40 -0.70 -5.91 15.04
C CYS A 40 0.74 -5.65 14.58
N VAL A 41 1.43 -6.76 14.31
CA VAL A 41 2.80 -6.74 13.76
C VAL A 41 2.82 -5.98 12.43
N LYS A 42 3.71 -4.96 12.34
CA LYS A 42 3.93 -4.11 11.16
C LYS A 42 2.69 -3.32 10.67
N ALA A 43 1.59 -3.28 11.42
CA ALA A 43 0.30 -2.76 10.95
C ALA A 43 -0.17 -3.42 9.63
N ALA A 44 0.21 -4.68 9.39
CA ALA A 44 -0.02 -5.34 8.11
C ALA A 44 -1.35 -6.09 8.13
N VAL A 45 -2.12 -5.93 7.06
CA VAL A 45 -3.31 -6.75 6.81
C VAL A 45 -2.86 -8.13 6.34
N ARG A 46 -3.34 -9.18 7.03
CA ARG A 46 -3.04 -10.56 6.67
C ARG A 46 -4.26 -11.43 6.91
N TYR A 47 -4.62 -12.22 5.89
CA TYR A 47 -5.69 -13.19 5.97
C TYR A 47 -5.15 -14.62 5.82
N ASN A 48 -5.83 -15.59 6.40
CA ASN A 48 -5.57 -17.01 6.16
C ASN A 48 -6.30 -17.50 4.90
N ALA A 49 -6.07 -18.77 4.54
CA ALA A 49 -6.70 -19.38 3.36
C ALA A 49 -8.25 -19.43 3.42
N GLN A 50 -8.83 -19.29 4.60
CA GLN A 50 -10.28 -19.24 4.84
C GLN A 50 -10.82 -17.80 4.83
N GLY A 51 -9.98 -16.81 4.52
CA GLY A 51 -10.36 -15.39 4.49
C GLY A 51 -10.46 -14.72 5.87
N GLY A 52 -10.05 -15.38 6.93
CA GLY A 52 -10.03 -14.80 8.28
C GLY A 52 -8.76 -13.97 8.52
N PHE A 53 -8.92 -12.76 9.09
CA PHE A 53 -7.79 -11.95 9.54
C PHE A 53 -6.99 -12.71 10.60
N ASN A 54 -5.69 -12.92 10.36
CA ASN A 54 -4.86 -13.78 11.20
C ASN A 54 -3.52 -13.16 11.65
N GLN A 55 -3.36 -11.83 11.54
CA GLN A 55 -2.14 -11.18 12.02
C GLN A 55 -2.05 -11.25 13.55
N SER A 56 -0.82 -11.41 14.06
CA SER A 56 -0.52 -11.49 15.48
C SER A 56 -0.37 -10.11 16.12
N PRO A 57 -0.61 -9.96 17.43
CA PRO A 57 -0.31 -8.71 18.13
C PRO A 57 1.21 -8.45 18.19
N ASP A 58 1.61 -7.19 18.13
CA ASP A 58 2.97 -6.75 18.45
C ASP A 58 2.98 -6.17 19.86
N LYS A 59 3.62 -6.88 20.80
CA LYS A 59 3.69 -6.49 22.22
C LYS A 59 4.35 -5.13 22.46
N ARG A 60 5.13 -4.63 21.49
CA ARG A 60 5.79 -3.32 21.53
C ARG A 60 4.86 -2.17 21.11
N ARG A 61 3.74 -2.48 20.46
CA ARG A 61 2.79 -1.48 19.96
C ARG A 61 1.71 -1.22 20.99
N LEU A 62 1.79 -0.08 21.62
CA LEU A 62 0.76 0.38 22.57
C LEU A 62 -0.57 0.73 21.86
N GLY A 63 -0.54 0.80 20.52
CA GLY A 63 -1.65 1.28 19.71
C GLY A 63 -1.66 2.81 19.63
N ARG A 64 -2.80 3.41 19.30
CA ARG A 64 -2.94 4.87 19.18
C ARG A 64 -3.99 5.39 20.15
N ASN A 65 -3.72 6.51 20.80
CA ASN A 65 -4.68 7.17 21.69
C ASN A 65 -6.01 7.41 20.96
N PRO A 66 -7.17 7.04 21.54
CA PRO A 66 -8.47 7.15 20.88
C PRO A 66 -8.86 8.58 20.48
N GLN A 67 -8.49 9.59 21.28
CA GLN A 67 -8.79 10.98 20.94
C GLN A 67 -7.98 11.42 19.71
N MET A 68 -6.69 11.14 19.69
CA MET A 68 -5.83 11.42 18.52
C MET A 68 -6.32 10.70 17.25
N MET A 69 -6.70 9.43 17.38
CA MET A 69 -7.27 8.66 16.27
C MET A 69 -8.55 9.30 15.73
N ARG A 70 -9.44 9.74 16.63
CA ARG A 70 -10.67 10.44 16.26
C ARG A 70 -10.37 11.75 15.52
N ASP A 71 -9.44 12.52 16.02
CA ASP A 71 -9.10 13.84 15.43
C ASP A 71 -8.48 13.65 14.04
N ASP A 72 -7.63 12.63 13.85
CA ASP A 72 -7.08 12.29 12.54
C ASP A 72 -8.17 11.84 11.55
N ILE A 73 -9.08 10.97 11.98
CA ILE A 73 -10.20 10.50 11.15
C ILE A 73 -11.07 11.68 10.72
N LEU A 74 -11.42 12.57 11.65
CA LEU A 74 -12.25 13.72 11.33
C LEU A 74 -11.54 14.70 10.39
N ARG A 75 -10.22 14.90 10.56
CA ARG A 75 -9.42 15.74 9.67
C ARG A 75 -9.38 15.16 8.26
N VAL A 76 -9.06 13.87 8.11
CA VAL A 76 -9.05 13.20 6.81
C VAL A 76 -10.43 13.22 6.17
N SER A 77 -11.48 12.91 6.94
CA SER A 77 -12.87 12.96 6.44
C SER A 77 -13.23 14.37 5.93
N HIS A 78 -12.84 15.42 6.64
CA HIS A 78 -13.08 16.79 6.21
C HIS A 78 -12.34 17.13 4.91
N LEU A 79 -11.09 16.70 4.76
CA LEU A 79 -10.28 16.95 3.56
C LEU A 79 -10.83 16.23 2.32
N LEU A 80 -11.37 15.02 2.49
CA LEU A 80 -11.85 14.18 1.40
C LEU A 80 -13.35 14.39 1.07
N LYS A 81 -14.14 14.94 2.00
CA LYS A 81 -15.59 15.10 1.85
C LYS A 81 -15.94 15.89 0.59
N GLY A 82 -16.79 15.31 -0.25
CA GLY A 82 -17.24 15.90 -1.52
C GLY A 82 -16.18 15.97 -2.62
N LYS A 83 -15.01 15.30 -2.42
CA LYS A 83 -13.90 15.27 -3.39
C LYS A 83 -13.46 13.84 -3.70
N THR A 84 -13.99 12.85 -2.99
CA THR A 84 -13.52 11.47 -3.08
C THR A 84 -14.70 10.53 -3.13
N GLU A 85 -14.64 9.58 -4.05
CA GLU A 85 -15.48 8.40 -4.10
C GLU A 85 -14.65 7.18 -3.74
N ILE A 86 -15.26 6.22 -3.04
CA ILE A 86 -14.58 5.00 -2.58
C ILE A 86 -15.30 3.80 -3.20
N TYR A 87 -14.53 2.96 -3.87
CA TYR A 87 -15.01 1.74 -4.49
C TYR A 87 -14.39 0.53 -3.81
N SER A 88 -15.15 -0.57 -3.73
CA SER A 88 -14.69 -1.89 -3.27
C SER A 88 -15.06 -2.91 -4.33
N THR A 89 -14.35 -2.85 -5.46
CA THR A 89 -14.57 -3.69 -6.63
C THR A 89 -13.22 -4.12 -7.21
N ASP A 90 -13.22 -4.90 -8.27
CA ASP A 90 -12.00 -5.22 -9.00
C ASP A 90 -11.41 -3.94 -9.62
N TYR A 91 -10.07 -3.87 -9.70
CA TYR A 91 -9.39 -2.71 -10.25
C TYR A 91 -9.76 -2.47 -11.72
N SER A 92 -10.01 -3.54 -12.49
CA SER A 92 -10.39 -3.44 -13.91
C SER A 92 -11.67 -2.63 -14.11
N ASP A 93 -12.67 -2.81 -13.24
CA ASP A 93 -13.92 -2.04 -13.30
C ASP A 93 -13.68 -0.52 -13.16
N ILE A 94 -12.66 -0.15 -12.36
CA ILE A 94 -12.30 1.27 -12.17
C ILE A 94 -11.48 1.79 -13.35
N LEU A 95 -10.58 0.97 -13.90
CA LEU A 95 -9.80 1.36 -15.08
C LEU A 95 -10.69 1.63 -16.29
N ASP A 96 -11.80 0.92 -16.42
CA ASP A 96 -12.78 1.13 -17.50
C ASP A 96 -13.53 2.47 -17.42
N LEU A 97 -13.61 3.06 -16.23
CA LEU A 97 -14.22 4.38 -16.04
C LEU A 97 -13.26 5.53 -16.40
N ALA A 98 -11.97 5.27 -16.50
CA ALA A 98 -10.96 6.28 -16.67
C ALA A 98 -10.92 6.83 -18.12
N THR A 99 -10.60 8.11 -18.22
CA THR A 99 -10.48 8.87 -19.47
C THR A 99 -9.08 9.48 -19.63
N SER A 100 -8.77 10.05 -20.79
CA SER A 100 -7.50 10.74 -21.03
C SER A 100 -7.28 11.99 -20.17
N ASP A 101 -8.33 12.49 -19.51
CA ASP A 101 -8.27 13.65 -18.61
C ASP A 101 -7.95 13.26 -17.17
N ASP A 102 -7.97 11.96 -16.89
CA ASP A 102 -7.66 11.42 -15.56
C ASP A 102 -6.17 11.11 -15.42
N LEU A 103 -5.70 11.03 -14.17
CA LEU A 103 -4.40 10.48 -13.81
C LEU A 103 -4.61 9.31 -12.86
N ILE A 104 -4.19 8.11 -13.27
CA ILE A 104 -4.29 6.91 -12.45
C ILE A 104 -2.98 6.72 -11.68
N TYR A 105 -3.07 6.47 -10.37
CA TYR A 105 -1.97 5.93 -9.56
C TYR A 105 -2.28 4.48 -9.19
N MET A 106 -1.37 3.58 -9.53
CA MET A 106 -1.49 2.15 -9.25
C MET A 106 -0.36 1.70 -8.33
N ASP A 107 -0.72 1.01 -7.25
CA ASP A 107 0.19 0.37 -6.30
C ASP A 107 -0.28 -1.07 -6.05
N PRO A 108 -0.17 -1.96 -7.05
CA PRO A 108 -0.62 -3.33 -6.93
C PRO A 108 0.26 -4.13 -5.97
N PRO A 109 -0.22 -5.26 -5.43
CA PRO A 109 0.60 -6.16 -4.65
C PRO A 109 1.85 -6.60 -5.43
N TYR A 110 3.04 -6.41 -4.83
CA TYR A 110 4.30 -6.76 -5.46
C TYR A 110 4.47 -8.27 -5.58
N GLN A 111 4.98 -8.74 -6.72
CA GLN A 111 5.25 -10.15 -6.94
C GLN A 111 6.42 -10.62 -6.07
N GLY A 112 6.36 -11.85 -5.58
CA GLY A 112 7.49 -12.49 -4.89
C GLY A 112 7.84 -11.92 -3.50
N THR A 113 7.06 -11.02 -2.93
CA THR A 113 7.32 -10.45 -1.60
C THR A 113 6.83 -11.32 -0.45
N GLY A 114 6.19 -12.45 -0.71
CA GLY A 114 5.75 -13.43 0.28
C GLY A 114 6.89 -14.33 0.75
N LEU A 115 6.97 -14.61 2.07
CA LEU A 115 7.79 -15.69 2.59
C LEU A 115 7.29 -17.03 1.99
N ASN A 116 8.15 -17.74 1.27
CA ASN A 116 7.87 -19.04 0.62
C ASN A 116 6.78 -19.00 -0.49
N GLY A 117 6.64 -17.89 -1.22
CA GLY A 117 5.63 -17.80 -2.28
C GLY A 117 4.19 -17.72 -1.77
N GLY A 118 3.98 -17.52 -0.48
CA GLY A 118 2.66 -17.39 0.15
C GLY A 118 2.09 -15.98 -0.01
N PHE A 119 0.78 -15.93 -0.21
CA PHE A 119 0.00 -14.70 -0.35
C PHE A 119 0.04 -13.89 0.94
N ASN A 120 0.63 -12.69 0.91
CA ASN A 120 0.61 -11.78 2.05
C ASN A 120 -0.57 -10.79 2.01
N TYR A 121 -1.23 -10.67 0.85
CA TYR A 121 -2.37 -9.79 0.65
C TYR A 121 -3.54 -10.56 0.03
N ALA A 122 -4.75 -10.09 0.22
CA ALA A 122 -5.93 -10.67 -0.37
C ALA A 122 -5.90 -10.51 -1.91
N GLY A 123 -5.58 -11.59 -2.60
CA GLY A 123 -5.56 -11.66 -4.06
C GLY A 123 -4.16 -11.51 -4.69
N ASN A 124 -3.93 -12.31 -5.72
CA ASN A 124 -2.87 -12.07 -6.70
C ASN A 124 -3.49 -11.32 -7.86
N ILE A 125 -2.84 -10.26 -8.30
CA ILE A 125 -3.10 -9.79 -9.65
C ILE A 125 -2.48 -10.82 -10.60
N GLU A 126 -3.28 -11.38 -11.48
CA GLU A 126 -2.75 -12.19 -12.57
C GLU A 126 -1.93 -11.28 -13.49
N PHE A 127 -0.64 -11.54 -13.57
CA PHE A 127 0.31 -10.68 -14.26
C PHE A 127 -0.10 -10.41 -15.72
N ASP A 128 -0.53 -11.42 -16.44
CA ASP A 128 -0.90 -11.29 -17.86
C ASP A 128 -2.12 -10.39 -18.04
N ASN A 129 -3.15 -10.52 -17.21
CA ASN A 129 -4.33 -9.65 -17.23
C ASN A 129 -3.97 -8.22 -16.87
N PHE A 130 -3.08 -8.03 -15.90
CA PHE A 130 -2.60 -6.71 -15.55
C PHE A 130 -1.84 -6.04 -16.68
N VAL A 131 -0.97 -6.78 -17.37
CA VAL A 131 -0.25 -6.28 -18.55
C VAL A 131 -1.22 -5.90 -19.67
N VAL A 132 -2.27 -6.69 -19.90
CA VAL A 132 -3.33 -6.35 -20.87
C VAL A 132 -3.99 -5.01 -20.51
N SER A 133 -4.34 -4.82 -19.24
CA SER A 133 -4.93 -3.54 -18.76
C SER A 133 -3.99 -2.35 -19.02
N LEU A 134 -2.67 -2.51 -18.83
CA LEU A 134 -1.71 -1.45 -19.13
C LEU A 134 -1.64 -1.10 -20.62
N PHE A 135 -1.74 -2.11 -21.51
CA PHE A 135 -1.82 -1.88 -22.94
C PHE A 135 -3.09 -1.11 -23.32
N GLU A 136 -4.22 -1.46 -22.72
CA GLU A 136 -5.49 -0.75 -22.96
C GLU A 136 -5.42 0.70 -22.51
N LEU A 137 -4.86 0.98 -21.34
CA LEU A 137 -4.64 2.35 -20.87
C LEU A 137 -3.73 3.14 -21.82
N ASN A 138 -2.64 2.53 -22.32
CA ASN A 138 -1.76 3.17 -23.31
C ASN A 138 -2.50 3.44 -24.62
N HIS A 139 -3.30 2.50 -25.10
CA HIS A 139 -4.09 2.67 -26.33
C HIS A 139 -5.12 3.79 -26.20
N LYS A 140 -5.76 3.91 -25.03
CA LYS A 140 -6.72 4.97 -24.68
C LYS A 140 -6.02 6.32 -24.37
N ASN A 141 -4.67 6.40 -24.42
CA ASN A 141 -3.85 7.55 -24.01
C ASN A 141 -4.16 8.06 -22.59
N ILE A 142 -4.44 7.17 -21.67
CA ILE A 142 -4.71 7.50 -20.27
C ILE A 142 -3.38 7.66 -19.52
N PRO A 143 -3.14 8.80 -18.86
CA PRO A 143 -1.94 8.99 -18.04
C PRO A 143 -1.99 8.13 -16.77
N TYR A 144 -0.89 7.42 -16.47
CA TYR A 144 -0.77 6.71 -15.21
C TYR A 144 0.65 6.70 -14.64
N ILE A 145 0.70 6.49 -13.33
CA ILE A 145 1.89 6.19 -12.52
C ILE A 145 1.68 4.81 -11.93
N LEU A 146 2.66 3.93 -12.09
CA LEU A 146 2.64 2.59 -11.53
C LEU A 146 3.83 2.41 -10.60
N SER A 147 3.57 2.20 -9.30
CA SER A 147 4.56 1.67 -8.35
C SER A 147 4.58 0.16 -8.47
N TYR A 148 5.70 -0.41 -8.88
CA TYR A 148 5.79 -1.85 -9.13
C TYR A 148 7.22 -2.34 -8.86
N ASP A 149 7.34 -3.62 -8.60
CA ASP A 149 8.54 -4.34 -8.21
C ASP A 149 9.87 -3.58 -8.37
N GLY A 150 10.48 -3.29 -7.24
CA GLY A 150 11.79 -2.67 -7.16
C GLY A 150 12.92 -3.69 -7.06
N ARG A 151 14.07 -3.26 -6.51
CA ARG A 151 15.23 -4.12 -6.27
C ARG A 151 15.83 -3.87 -4.89
N THR A 152 16.48 -4.89 -4.36
CA THR A 152 17.31 -4.76 -3.15
C THR A 152 18.73 -5.21 -3.51
N GLY A 153 19.68 -4.27 -3.50
CA GLY A 153 20.97 -4.49 -4.13
C GLY A 153 20.80 -4.84 -5.62
N ASP A 154 21.36 -5.98 -6.05
CA ASP A 154 21.23 -6.47 -7.43
C ASP A 154 20.05 -7.43 -7.64
N LYS A 155 19.30 -7.76 -6.57
CA LYS A 155 18.17 -8.68 -6.65
C LYS A 155 16.90 -7.93 -7.05
N THR A 156 16.35 -8.27 -8.21
CA THR A 156 15.02 -7.87 -8.67
C THR A 156 13.94 -8.84 -8.22
N PHE A 157 12.70 -8.37 -8.15
CA PHE A 157 11.53 -9.16 -7.77
C PHE A 157 10.52 -9.14 -8.91
N GLY A 158 9.73 -10.23 -9.01
CA GLY A 158 8.65 -10.35 -9.98
C GLY A 158 9.08 -10.51 -11.44
N ASN A 159 8.09 -10.58 -12.32
CA ASN A 159 8.29 -10.60 -13.76
C ASN A 159 8.48 -9.17 -14.28
N PRO A 160 9.46 -8.93 -15.18
CA PRO A 160 9.62 -7.61 -15.77
C PRO A 160 8.39 -7.24 -16.61
N LEU A 161 8.03 -5.96 -16.58
CA LEU A 161 7.00 -5.45 -17.48
C LEU A 161 7.51 -5.46 -18.92
N PRO A 162 6.66 -5.79 -19.92
CA PRO A 162 7.06 -5.84 -21.33
C PRO A 162 7.59 -4.49 -21.85
N ASP A 163 8.69 -4.52 -22.59
CA ASP A 163 9.31 -3.32 -23.13
C ASP A 163 8.41 -2.55 -24.11
N ASN A 164 7.52 -3.24 -24.82
CA ASN A 164 6.59 -2.63 -25.77
C ASN A 164 5.46 -1.82 -25.10
N LEU A 165 5.35 -1.82 -23.77
CA LEU A 165 4.56 -0.84 -23.04
C LEU A 165 5.15 0.56 -23.10
N ASN A 166 6.43 0.71 -23.49
CA ASN A 166 7.15 1.98 -23.61
C ASN A 166 7.10 2.86 -22.34
N LEU A 167 7.15 2.21 -21.15
CA LEU A 167 7.11 2.91 -19.88
C LEU A 167 8.45 3.57 -19.56
N THR A 168 8.39 4.75 -18.97
CA THR A 168 9.58 5.39 -18.40
C THR A 168 9.77 4.94 -16.95
N LYS A 169 10.85 4.21 -16.68
CA LYS A 169 11.19 3.74 -15.34
C LYS A 169 12.00 4.79 -14.58
N ILE A 170 11.61 5.07 -13.33
CA ILE A 170 12.34 5.88 -12.36
C ILE A 170 12.62 5.01 -11.14
N GLU A 171 13.86 4.95 -10.68
CA GLU A 171 14.20 4.29 -9.43
C GLU A 171 14.31 5.30 -8.29
N ILE A 172 13.58 5.05 -7.21
CA ILE A 172 13.57 5.88 -6.01
C ILE A 172 14.34 5.14 -4.91
N ASN A 173 15.35 5.81 -4.35
CA ASN A 173 16.08 5.25 -3.22
C ASN A 173 15.20 5.27 -1.96
N ALA A 174 14.67 4.12 -1.57
CA ALA A 174 13.86 3.94 -0.38
C ALA A 174 14.69 3.70 0.90
N GLY A 175 16.01 3.76 0.81
CA GLY A 175 16.90 3.54 1.94
C GLY A 175 17.05 2.06 2.32
N ARG A 176 17.44 1.80 3.58
CA ARG A 176 17.52 0.44 4.10
C ARG A 176 16.16 -0.05 4.56
N SER A 177 15.77 -1.24 4.13
CA SER A 177 14.57 -1.88 4.67
C SER A 177 14.73 -2.17 6.17
N SER A 178 13.62 -2.17 6.92
CA SER A 178 13.63 -2.54 8.34
C SER A 178 14.25 -3.93 8.57
N GLN A 179 14.06 -4.85 7.63
CA GLN A 179 14.63 -6.20 7.68
C GLN A 179 16.14 -6.19 7.44
N ALA A 180 16.64 -5.38 6.51
CA ALA A 180 18.08 -5.20 6.27
C ALA A 180 18.74 -4.60 7.50
N THR A 181 18.11 -3.63 8.15
CA THR A 181 18.59 -3.01 9.39
C THR A 181 18.68 -4.02 10.54
N LEU A 182 17.65 -4.87 10.73
CA LEU A 182 17.64 -5.90 11.77
C LEU A 182 18.70 -6.99 11.55
N LEU A 183 19.00 -7.32 10.29
CA LEU A 183 20.01 -8.32 9.91
C LEU A 183 21.41 -7.72 9.70
N ASN A 184 21.62 -6.45 10.07
CA ASN A 184 22.88 -5.71 9.89
C ASN A 184 23.39 -5.72 8.41
N ARG A 185 22.46 -5.80 7.45
CA ARG A 185 22.75 -5.74 6.02
C ARG A 185 22.83 -4.29 5.55
N LYS A 186 23.75 -4.00 4.63
CA LYS A 186 23.96 -2.64 4.09
C LYS A 186 23.20 -2.37 2.80
N GLU A 187 22.46 -3.33 2.30
CA GLU A 187 21.76 -3.25 1.03
C GLU A 187 20.69 -2.16 1.05
N ILE A 188 20.67 -1.36 0.00
CA ILE A 188 19.69 -0.30 -0.23
C ILE A 188 18.55 -0.88 -1.05
N THR A 189 17.33 -0.57 -0.66
CA THR A 189 16.11 -0.87 -1.43
C THR A 189 15.83 0.28 -2.37
N TYR A 190 15.59 -0.05 -3.62
CA TYR A 190 15.10 0.87 -4.64
C TYR A 190 13.71 0.45 -5.03
N GLU A 191 12.78 1.38 -4.95
CA GLU A 191 11.43 1.21 -5.48
C GLU A 191 11.38 1.68 -6.93
N ALA A 192 10.68 0.95 -7.78
CA ALA A 192 10.54 1.34 -9.17
C ALA A 192 9.17 1.99 -9.40
N VAL A 193 9.19 3.15 -10.03
CA VAL A 193 8.02 3.87 -10.47
C VAL A 193 8.05 3.95 -11.98
N PHE A 194 6.97 3.55 -12.63
CA PHE A 194 6.82 3.57 -14.07
C PHE A 194 5.80 4.61 -14.47
N LEU A 195 6.17 5.44 -15.44
CA LEU A 195 5.31 6.47 -16.02
C LEU A 195 4.83 6.05 -17.40
N SER A 196 3.53 6.20 -17.67
CA SER A 196 2.97 5.90 -18.98
C SER A 196 3.46 6.88 -20.04
N PRO A 197 3.50 6.50 -21.34
CA PRO A 197 3.83 7.39 -22.45
C PRO A 197 2.95 8.66 -22.47
N ALA A 198 1.65 8.51 -22.20
CA ALA A 198 0.70 9.61 -22.13
C ALA A 198 1.02 10.63 -21.03
N LEU A 199 1.54 10.15 -19.88
CA LEU A 199 1.97 11.04 -18.80
C LEU A 199 3.27 11.75 -19.15
N VAL A 200 4.25 11.00 -19.66
CA VAL A 200 5.55 11.56 -20.05
C VAL A 200 5.42 12.70 -21.09
N ALA A 201 4.45 12.55 -22.01
CA ALA A 201 4.17 13.61 -22.99
C ALA A 201 3.59 14.91 -22.37
N LYS A 202 3.03 14.83 -21.16
CA LYS A 202 2.41 15.96 -20.44
C LYS A 202 3.32 16.63 -19.40
N ILE A 203 4.45 16.02 -19.03
CA ILE A 203 5.32 16.48 -17.94
C ILE A 203 6.73 16.78 -18.42
N ASP A 204 7.42 17.65 -17.69
CA ASP A 204 8.85 17.93 -17.87
C ASP A 204 9.66 16.96 -16.97
N LEU A 205 10.12 15.87 -17.55
CA LEU A 205 10.88 14.84 -16.83
C LEU A 205 12.16 15.39 -16.18
N GLN A 206 12.82 16.41 -16.75
CA GLN A 206 14.03 16.97 -16.16
C GLN A 206 13.74 17.65 -14.82
N LYS A 207 12.56 18.26 -14.67
CA LYS A 207 12.13 18.83 -13.38
C LYS A 207 11.77 17.77 -12.36
N VAL A 208 11.27 16.62 -12.80
CA VAL A 208 10.87 15.51 -11.91
C VAL A 208 12.09 14.73 -11.43
N THR A 209 13.05 14.44 -12.31
CA THR A 209 14.23 13.60 -11.99
C THR A 209 15.42 14.40 -11.43
N GLY A 210 15.43 15.71 -11.57
CA GLY A 210 16.53 16.59 -11.10
C GLY A 210 16.61 16.76 -9.59
N LYS A 211 15.60 16.32 -8.81
CA LYS A 211 15.66 16.19 -7.35
C LYS A 211 15.70 14.72 -6.98
N GLN A 212 16.77 14.27 -6.33
CA GLN A 212 16.72 12.99 -5.61
C GLN A 212 15.68 13.14 -4.48
N ILE A 213 14.48 12.59 -4.70
CA ILE A 213 13.42 12.56 -3.68
C ILE A 213 13.81 11.47 -2.70
N TYR A 214 14.33 11.86 -1.54
CA TYR A 214 14.49 10.95 -0.41
C TYR A 214 13.13 10.83 0.31
N GLN A 215 12.81 9.64 0.79
CA GLN A 215 11.55 9.36 1.51
C GLN A 215 11.38 10.25 2.76
N THR A 216 12.46 10.80 3.31
CA THR A 216 12.45 11.76 4.42
C THR A 216 11.77 13.09 4.08
N ASP A 217 11.73 13.49 2.82
CA ASP A 217 11.13 14.77 2.41
C ASP A 217 9.60 14.71 2.31
N LEU A 218 9.02 13.50 2.20
CA LEU A 218 7.57 13.28 2.16
C LEU A 218 6.89 13.46 3.52
N PHE A 219 7.66 13.38 4.62
CA PHE A 219 7.16 13.46 6.00
C PHE A 219 7.77 14.60 6.80
N ALA A 220 8.54 15.49 6.18
CA ALA A 220 9.01 16.72 6.81
C ALA A 220 7.80 17.62 7.09
N THR A 221 7.22 17.48 8.26
CA THR A 221 6.27 18.45 8.80
C THR A 221 7.05 19.74 9.02
N HIS A 222 6.70 20.78 8.29
CA HIS A 222 7.09 22.13 8.66
C HIS A 222 6.54 22.38 10.08
N GLY A 223 7.48 22.54 11.04
CA GLY A 223 7.22 22.93 12.41
C GLY A 223 6.68 24.37 12.50
#